data_2767d12a2fa2ab2325ef9727b0b45e5b
#
_entry.id   2767d12a2fa2ab2325ef9727b0b45e5b
#
_cell.length_a   1.000
_cell.length_b   1.000
_cell.length_c   1.000
_cell.angle_alpha   90.00
_cell.angle_beta   90.00
_cell.angle_gamma   90.00
#
_symmetry.space_group_name_H-M   'P 1'
#
loop_
_entity.id
_entity.type
_entity.pdbx_description
1 polymer ?
#
loop_
_entity_poly.entity_id
_entity_poly.type
_entity_poly.pdbx_seq_one_letter_code
_entity_poly.pdbx_strand_id
1 'polypeptide(L)'
;MGFIKDLITTFIGDHLIEVMKSGTDIITEEVCQVANNKILEYLCTEYERNYKTKTILHRSEPVELEKFYQPLYLQKVSPQWGRHSIVEDSNRINTEKAEPLFQKGNCITIIGTAGSGKSTLVKYLFVDAIKSNFRIPIKVELRYLNNYNGNLISYIKDEIIKFSEIAQSERIVERLLNSGQFVVFFDGYDEIASNIKEEITKDICKVTKKY
;
A
#
# COMPACT_ATOMS: atom_id res chain seq x y z
N MET A 1 8.48 4.69 -20.11
CA MET A 1 7.65 3.48 -19.88
C MET A 1 8.47 2.19 -19.81
N GLY A 2 9.42 1.91 -20.72
CA GLY A 2 10.21 0.67 -20.70
C GLY A 2 10.92 0.41 -19.37
N PHE A 3 11.73 1.36 -18.91
CA PHE A 3 12.56 1.20 -17.70
C PHE A 3 11.76 0.86 -16.42
N ILE A 4 10.61 1.52 -16.19
CA ILE A 4 9.78 1.25 -15.00
C ILE A 4 9.13 -0.14 -15.09
N LYS A 5 8.64 -0.51 -16.28
CA LYS A 5 8.07 -1.82 -16.50
C LYS A 5 9.13 -2.92 -16.29
N ASP A 6 10.33 -2.72 -16.79
CA ASP A 6 11.44 -3.66 -16.60
C ASP A 6 11.83 -3.77 -15.13
N LEU A 7 11.90 -2.64 -14.40
CA LEU A 7 12.13 -2.62 -12.96
C LEU A 7 11.07 -3.42 -12.21
N ILE A 8 9.79 -3.15 -12.46
CA ILE A 8 8.68 -3.83 -11.80
C ILE A 8 8.64 -5.31 -12.18
N THR A 9 8.88 -5.65 -13.45
CA THR A 9 8.93 -7.05 -13.90
C THR A 9 10.04 -7.83 -13.20
N THR A 10 11.22 -7.22 -13.07
CA THR A 10 12.34 -7.84 -12.33
C THR A 10 12.00 -7.97 -10.83
N PHE A 11 11.31 -6.99 -10.26
CA PHE A 11 10.91 -6.98 -8.85
C PHE A 11 9.88 -8.07 -8.53
N ILE A 12 8.84 -8.22 -9.37
CA ILE A 12 7.81 -9.24 -9.18
C ILE A 12 8.40 -10.63 -9.44
N GLY A 13 9.14 -10.78 -10.57
CA GLY A 13 9.81 -12.02 -10.97
C GLY A 13 8.93 -13.27 -10.93
N ASP A 14 9.58 -14.43 -11.09
CA ASP A 14 8.91 -15.73 -11.00
C ASP A 14 8.57 -16.14 -9.55
N HIS A 15 9.12 -15.41 -8.58
CA HIS A 15 8.92 -15.72 -7.15
C HIS A 15 7.46 -15.64 -6.72
N LEU A 16 6.68 -14.68 -7.26
CA LEU A 16 5.24 -14.63 -6.96
C LEU A 16 4.48 -15.83 -7.53
N ILE A 17 4.91 -16.38 -8.66
CA ILE A 17 4.33 -17.59 -9.24
C ILE A 17 4.54 -18.77 -8.30
N GLU A 18 5.74 -18.91 -7.74
CA GLU A 18 6.02 -19.94 -6.74
C GLU A 18 5.15 -19.80 -5.49
N VAL A 19 4.99 -18.57 -4.99
CA VAL A 19 4.10 -18.28 -3.86
C VAL A 19 2.65 -18.66 -4.19
N MET A 20 2.15 -18.29 -5.36
CA MET A 20 0.79 -18.63 -5.78
C MET A 20 0.58 -20.14 -5.95
N LYS A 21 1.60 -20.87 -6.37
CA LYS A 21 1.57 -22.35 -6.48
C LYS A 21 1.74 -23.06 -5.14
N SER A 22 2.25 -22.38 -4.11
CA SER A 22 2.47 -22.98 -2.78
C SER A 22 1.15 -23.38 -2.13
N GLY A 23 1.10 -24.55 -1.47
CA GLY A 23 -0.08 -25.03 -0.76
C GLY A 23 -0.64 -26.35 -1.31
N THR A 24 -1.68 -26.87 -0.65
CA THR A 24 -2.27 -28.17 -0.94
C THR A 24 -3.15 -28.19 -2.20
N ASP A 25 -3.66 -27.04 -2.58
CA ASP A 25 -4.55 -26.91 -3.74
C ASP A 25 -3.74 -26.59 -5.01
N ILE A 26 -4.06 -27.27 -6.08
CA ILE A 26 -3.40 -27.09 -7.37
C ILE A 26 -3.94 -25.80 -8.03
N ILE A 27 -3.09 -24.80 -8.17
CA ILE A 27 -3.31 -23.64 -9.02
C ILE A 27 -2.44 -23.80 -10.25
N THR A 28 -3.04 -23.76 -11.44
CA THR A 28 -2.29 -23.97 -12.69
C THR A 28 -1.34 -22.82 -12.96
N GLU A 29 -0.26 -23.12 -13.68
CA GLU A 29 0.72 -22.09 -14.06
C GLU A 29 0.11 -20.97 -14.87
N GLU A 30 -0.82 -21.29 -15.77
CA GLU A 30 -1.53 -20.30 -16.58
C GLU A 30 -2.30 -19.30 -15.72
N VAL A 31 -3.01 -19.77 -14.69
CA VAL A 31 -3.72 -18.90 -13.73
C VAL A 31 -2.75 -18.03 -12.96
N CYS A 32 -1.61 -18.59 -12.53
CA CYS A 32 -0.57 -17.82 -11.85
C CYS A 32 0.04 -16.73 -12.75
N GLN A 33 0.27 -17.04 -14.04
CA GLN A 33 0.78 -16.07 -15.03
C GLN A 33 -0.22 -14.92 -15.24
N VAL A 34 -1.52 -15.23 -15.38
CA VAL A 34 -2.56 -14.21 -15.52
C VAL A 34 -2.59 -13.31 -14.29
N ALA A 35 -2.56 -13.89 -13.08
CA ALA A 35 -2.53 -13.14 -11.82
C ALA A 35 -1.28 -12.24 -11.72
N ASN A 36 -0.11 -12.78 -12.08
CA ASN A 36 1.15 -12.02 -12.09
C ASN A 36 1.09 -10.82 -13.04
N ASN A 37 0.52 -11.01 -14.24
CA ASN A 37 0.34 -9.93 -15.20
C ASN A 37 -0.61 -8.84 -14.69
N LYS A 38 -1.67 -9.20 -13.94
CA LYS A 38 -2.59 -8.24 -13.31
C LYS A 38 -1.88 -7.43 -12.23
N ILE A 39 -1.03 -8.04 -11.42
CA ILE A 39 -0.22 -7.33 -10.42
C ILE A 39 0.75 -6.36 -11.13
N LEU A 40 1.38 -6.79 -12.20
CA LEU A 40 2.27 -5.95 -13.00
C LEU A 40 1.52 -4.74 -13.58
N GLU A 41 0.35 -4.95 -14.15
CA GLU A 41 -0.51 -3.89 -14.70
C GLU A 41 -0.92 -2.88 -13.60
N TYR A 42 -1.35 -3.39 -12.45
CA TYR A 42 -1.68 -2.58 -11.28
C TYR A 42 -0.48 -1.71 -10.85
N LEU A 43 0.68 -2.30 -10.65
CA LEU A 43 1.86 -1.59 -10.19
C LEU A 43 2.34 -0.54 -11.19
N CYS A 44 2.32 -0.84 -12.49
CA CYS A 44 2.67 0.15 -13.52
C CYS A 44 1.72 1.35 -13.49
N THR A 45 0.41 1.09 -13.39
CA THR A 45 -0.62 2.13 -13.36
C THR A 45 -0.49 2.99 -12.09
N GLU A 46 -0.38 2.35 -10.93
CA GLU A 46 -0.29 3.08 -9.66
C GLU A 46 1.06 3.78 -9.49
N TYR A 47 2.16 3.20 -10.01
CA TYR A 47 3.44 3.90 -10.04
C TYR A 47 3.31 5.24 -10.76
N GLU A 48 2.74 5.27 -11.97
CA GLU A 48 2.57 6.51 -12.73
C GLU A 48 1.69 7.53 -12.00
N ARG A 49 0.59 7.07 -11.40
CA ARG A 49 -0.33 7.92 -10.63
C ARG A 49 0.31 8.54 -9.38
N ASN A 50 1.20 7.78 -8.71
CA ASN A 50 1.83 8.24 -7.48
C ASN A 50 3.13 9.00 -7.77
N TYR A 51 3.86 8.63 -8.84
CA TYR A 51 5.12 9.29 -9.23
C TYR A 51 4.92 10.69 -9.79
N LYS A 52 3.84 10.89 -10.58
CA LYS A 52 3.49 12.20 -11.15
C LYS A 52 2.28 12.78 -10.43
N THR A 53 2.43 13.94 -9.82
CA THR A 53 1.34 14.59 -9.11
C THR A 53 1.23 16.07 -9.49
N LYS A 54 -0.01 16.59 -9.48
CA LYS A 54 -0.27 18.01 -9.62
C LYS A 54 -0.15 18.67 -8.27
N THR A 55 0.56 19.80 -8.21
CA THR A 55 0.65 20.62 -7.00
C THR A 55 -0.10 21.93 -7.19
N ILE A 56 -0.29 22.68 -6.11
CA ILE A 56 -0.90 24.03 -6.17
C ILE A 56 -0.09 24.95 -7.10
N LEU A 57 1.23 24.78 -7.13
CA LEU A 57 2.14 25.58 -7.95
C LEU A 57 2.20 25.09 -9.41
N HIS A 58 1.95 23.79 -9.65
CA HIS A 58 2.02 23.13 -10.96
C HIS A 58 0.66 22.53 -11.31
N ARG A 59 -0.34 23.39 -11.56
CA ARG A 59 -1.73 22.95 -11.81
C ARG A 59 -1.92 22.36 -13.20
N SER A 60 -1.19 22.86 -14.18
CA SER A 60 -1.31 22.47 -15.59
C SER A 60 -0.54 21.19 -15.91
N GLU A 61 0.66 21.04 -15.36
CA GLU A 61 1.53 19.90 -15.65
C GLU A 61 1.87 19.11 -14.40
N PRO A 62 1.70 17.78 -14.42
CA PRO A 62 2.13 16.92 -13.31
C PRO A 62 3.66 16.94 -13.18
N VAL A 63 4.13 17.12 -11.96
CA VAL A 63 5.57 17.12 -11.63
C VAL A 63 5.91 15.79 -10.93
N GLU A 64 7.12 15.32 -11.16
CA GLU A 64 7.67 14.16 -10.46
C GLU A 64 7.71 14.42 -8.96
N LEU A 65 7.18 13.48 -8.19
CA LEU A 65 7.03 13.60 -6.74
C LEU A 65 8.37 13.90 -6.06
N GLU A 66 9.45 13.28 -6.51
CA GLU A 66 10.79 13.43 -5.94
C GLU A 66 11.38 14.85 -6.08
N LYS A 67 10.89 15.63 -7.05
CA LYS A 67 11.39 17.01 -7.26
C LYS A 67 10.92 18.00 -6.20
N PHE A 68 9.81 17.71 -5.52
CA PHE A 68 9.24 18.62 -4.51
C PHE A 68 8.96 17.95 -3.16
N TYR A 69 9.02 16.63 -3.08
CA TYR A 69 8.83 15.94 -1.82
C TYR A 69 9.97 16.23 -0.86
N GLN A 70 9.62 16.68 0.32
CA GLN A 70 10.54 16.81 1.44
C GLN A 70 10.24 15.71 2.46
N PRO A 71 11.20 14.87 2.85
CA PRO A 71 10.98 13.81 3.81
C PRO A 71 10.42 14.37 5.11
N LEU A 72 9.35 13.75 5.60
CA LEU A 72 8.76 14.08 6.88
C LEU A 72 9.50 13.36 8.00
N TYR A 73 9.48 13.97 9.18
CA TYR A 73 9.90 13.31 10.40
C TYR A 73 8.67 12.91 11.19
N LEU A 74 8.52 11.61 11.44
CA LEU A 74 7.46 11.09 12.29
C LEU A 74 7.98 11.00 13.73
N GLN A 75 7.07 11.18 14.66
CA GLN A 75 7.35 11.07 16.08
C GLN A 75 6.48 9.99 16.69
N LYS A 76 7.09 9.10 17.47
CA LYS A 76 6.34 8.07 18.18
C LYS A 76 5.45 8.71 19.24
N VAL A 77 4.13 8.49 19.14
CA VAL A 77 3.17 8.95 20.15
C VAL A 77 3.07 7.90 21.24
N SER A 78 3.30 8.31 22.48
CA SER A 78 3.03 7.46 23.65
C SER A 78 1.50 7.34 23.86
N PRO A 79 0.98 6.17 24.29
CA PRO A 79 -0.45 6.01 24.60
C PRO A 79 -0.95 6.87 25.77
N GLN A 80 -0.10 7.53 26.50
CA GLN A 80 -0.47 8.43 27.59
C GLN A 80 -0.98 9.76 27.04
N TRP A 81 -2.26 9.79 26.69
CA TRP A 81 -2.97 11.01 26.32
C TRP A 81 -3.00 11.97 27.52
N GLY A 82 -2.41 13.14 27.37
CA GLY A 82 -2.61 14.25 28.29
C GLY A 82 -1.37 14.93 28.89
N ARG A 83 -0.16 14.46 28.64
CA ARG A 83 1.05 15.19 29.01
C ARG A 83 1.90 15.48 27.77
N HIS A 84 2.08 16.77 27.49
CA HIS A 84 3.12 17.22 26.55
C HIS A 84 4.48 16.88 27.16
N SER A 85 4.95 15.65 26.93
CA SER A 85 6.36 15.36 27.17
C SER A 85 7.14 16.02 26.02
N ILE A 86 8.08 16.86 26.36
CA ILE A 86 9.13 17.32 25.45
C ILE A 86 9.81 16.05 24.95
N VAL A 87 9.61 15.73 23.68
CA VAL A 87 10.12 14.51 23.10
C VAL A 87 11.53 14.81 22.64
N GLU A 88 12.48 14.07 23.19
CA GLU A 88 13.88 14.13 22.77
C GLU A 88 13.99 13.84 21.28
N ASP A 89 14.89 14.54 20.58
CA ASP A 89 15.17 14.40 19.14
C ASP A 89 15.51 12.94 18.72
N SER A 90 15.91 12.11 19.68
CA SER A 90 16.20 10.68 19.53
C SER A 90 15.01 9.81 19.04
N ASN A 91 13.78 10.32 19.12
CA ASN A 91 12.55 9.58 18.73
C ASN A 91 12.00 9.95 17.35
N ARG A 92 12.72 10.73 16.57
CA ARG A 92 12.32 11.07 15.20
C ARG A 92 12.60 9.93 14.25
N ILE A 93 11.60 9.56 13.45
CA ILE A 93 11.69 8.54 12.40
C ILE A 93 11.71 9.29 11.07
N ASN A 94 12.81 9.14 10.33
CA ASN A 94 12.90 9.66 8.97
C ASN A 94 12.05 8.82 8.01
N THR A 95 11.40 9.47 7.07
CA THR A 95 10.53 8.83 6.07
C THR A 95 11.14 8.84 4.66
N GLU A 96 12.43 8.97 4.53
CA GLU A 96 13.13 8.93 3.23
C GLU A 96 13.00 7.57 2.53
N LYS A 97 12.82 6.50 3.30
CA LYS A 97 12.70 5.13 2.78
C LYS A 97 11.59 4.36 3.47
N ALA A 98 10.92 3.51 2.70
CA ALA A 98 9.85 2.65 3.20
C ALA A 98 10.41 1.57 4.15
N GLU A 99 11.47 0.89 3.77
CA GLU A 99 12.02 -0.24 4.52
C GLU A 99 12.34 0.08 5.99
N PRO A 100 13.14 1.12 6.34
CA PRO A 100 13.43 1.45 7.73
C PRO A 100 12.19 1.82 8.55
N LEU A 101 11.17 2.38 7.91
CA LEU A 101 9.91 2.69 8.58
C LEU A 101 9.19 1.39 8.97
N PHE A 102 9.07 0.42 8.05
CA PHE A 102 8.39 -0.85 8.31
C PHE A 102 9.16 -1.79 9.23
N GLN A 103 10.46 -1.60 9.41
CA GLN A 103 11.24 -2.29 10.44
C GLN A 103 10.85 -1.88 11.88
N LYS A 104 10.13 -0.74 12.06
CA LYS A 104 9.66 -0.29 13.37
C LYS A 104 8.41 -1.03 13.86
N GLY A 105 7.72 -1.74 12.99
CA GLY A 105 6.54 -2.55 13.34
C GLY A 105 5.75 -3.00 12.12
N ASN A 106 5.01 -4.09 12.27
CA ASN A 106 4.18 -4.66 11.19
C ASN A 106 2.97 -3.78 10.83
N CYS A 107 2.53 -2.93 11.76
CA CYS A 107 1.43 -2.00 11.55
C CYS A 107 1.83 -0.62 12.09
N ILE A 108 1.77 0.39 11.23
CA ILE A 108 2.12 1.77 11.58
C ILE A 108 0.93 2.66 11.28
N THR A 109 0.43 3.35 12.30
CA THR A 109 -0.62 4.37 12.15
C THR A 109 0.00 5.75 12.18
N ILE A 110 -0.18 6.53 11.11
CA ILE A 110 0.32 7.90 10.99
C ILE A 110 -0.83 8.86 11.24
N ILE A 111 -0.69 9.66 12.30
CA ILE A 111 -1.67 10.67 12.70
C ILE A 111 -1.10 12.07 12.40
N GLY A 112 -1.94 12.96 11.95
CA GLY A 112 -1.56 14.35 11.69
C GLY A 112 -2.75 15.17 11.21
N THR A 113 -2.65 16.50 11.32
CA THR A 113 -3.70 17.45 10.90
C THR A 113 -3.96 17.36 9.38
N ALA A 114 -5.09 17.87 8.92
CA ALA A 114 -5.37 18.05 7.50
C ALA A 114 -4.25 18.90 6.86
N GLY A 115 -3.84 18.52 5.65
CA GLY A 115 -2.76 19.23 4.95
C GLY A 115 -1.33 18.94 5.43
N SER A 116 -1.13 18.08 6.44
CA SER A 116 0.21 17.73 6.94
C SER A 116 1.07 16.85 6.02
N GLY A 117 0.58 16.51 4.83
CA GLY A 117 1.33 15.74 3.84
C GLY A 117 1.19 14.22 3.96
N LYS A 118 0.27 13.69 4.77
CA LYS A 118 0.09 12.22 4.95
C LYS A 118 -0.09 11.47 3.63
N SER A 119 -1.00 11.91 2.78
CA SER A 119 -1.25 11.25 1.48
C SER A 119 -0.07 11.42 0.52
N THR A 120 0.69 12.52 0.62
CA THR A 120 1.93 12.71 -0.14
C THR A 120 3.00 11.74 0.35
N LEU A 121 3.11 11.54 1.65
CA LEU A 121 4.00 10.54 2.24
C LEU A 121 3.63 9.13 1.77
N VAL A 122 2.34 8.76 1.78
CA VAL A 122 1.87 7.44 1.28
C VAL A 122 2.27 7.24 -0.18
N LYS A 123 2.08 8.25 -1.05
CA LYS A 123 2.52 8.19 -2.45
C LYS A 123 4.03 7.99 -2.58
N TYR A 124 4.80 8.72 -1.79
CA TYR A 124 6.25 8.62 -1.80
C TYR A 124 6.73 7.23 -1.36
N LEU A 125 6.22 6.72 -0.24
CA LEU A 125 6.57 5.39 0.27
C LEU A 125 6.14 4.27 -0.67
N PHE A 126 5.02 4.45 -1.40
CA PHE A 126 4.59 3.53 -2.45
C PHE A 126 5.62 3.45 -3.58
N VAL A 127 6.05 4.60 -4.08
CA VAL A 127 7.08 4.69 -5.16
C VAL A 127 8.42 4.15 -4.67
N ASP A 128 8.83 4.51 -3.46
CA ASP A 128 10.09 4.05 -2.86
C ASP A 128 10.10 2.53 -2.64
N ALA A 129 8.99 1.94 -2.20
CA ALA A 129 8.88 0.49 -2.02
C ALA A 129 9.15 -0.27 -3.32
N ILE A 130 8.68 0.24 -4.47
CA ILE A 130 8.97 -0.34 -5.78
C ILE A 130 10.44 -0.12 -6.17
N LYS A 131 10.94 1.10 -6.04
CA LYS A 131 12.32 1.44 -6.46
C LYS A 131 13.39 0.73 -5.65
N SER A 132 13.13 0.51 -4.37
CA SER A 132 14.06 -0.17 -3.47
C SER A 132 13.92 -1.69 -3.46
N ASN A 133 12.99 -2.26 -4.23
CA ASN A 133 12.64 -3.69 -4.20
C ASN A 133 12.32 -4.19 -2.80
N PHE A 134 11.69 -3.34 -1.97
CA PHE A 134 11.43 -3.68 -0.58
C PHE A 134 10.28 -4.68 -0.44
N ARG A 135 9.07 -4.30 -0.89
CA ARG A 135 7.85 -5.12 -0.90
C ARG A 135 6.90 -4.61 -1.95
N ILE A 136 6.00 -5.46 -2.43
CA ILE A 136 4.97 -5.09 -3.40
C ILE A 136 3.93 -4.21 -2.72
N PRO A 137 3.83 -2.91 -3.06
CA PRO A 137 2.91 -2.02 -2.40
C PRO A 137 1.49 -2.16 -2.96
N ILE A 138 0.51 -2.23 -2.05
CA ILE A 138 -0.92 -2.09 -2.36
C ILE A 138 -1.40 -0.80 -1.69
N LYS A 139 -2.02 0.09 -2.46
CA LYS A 139 -2.60 1.33 -1.95
C LYS A 139 -4.12 1.22 -1.96
N VAL A 140 -4.74 1.45 -0.80
CA VAL A 140 -6.18 1.46 -0.60
C VAL A 140 -6.61 2.84 -0.16
N GLU A 141 -7.36 3.53 -1.02
CA GLU A 141 -8.04 4.78 -0.65
C GLU A 141 -9.38 4.42 0.01
N LEU A 142 -9.43 4.49 1.34
CA LEU A 142 -10.53 3.96 2.15
C LEU A 142 -11.88 4.64 1.88
N ARG A 143 -11.89 5.87 1.34
CA ARG A 143 -13.13 6.56 0.94
C ARG A 143 -13.95 5.80 -0.10
N TYR A 144 -13.33 5.01 -0.96
CA TYR A 144 -14.06 4.26 -1.98
C TYR A 144 -14.86 3.09 -1.41
N LEU A 145 -14.51 2.62 -0.21
CA LEU A 145 -15.29 1.61 0.51
C LEU A 145 -16.67 2.13 0.94
N ASN A 146 -16.89 3.44 0.99
CA ASN A 146 -18.20 4.02 1.29
C ASN A 146 -19.31 3.58 0.32
N ASN A 147 -18.94 3.22 -0.90
CA ASN A 147 -19.87 2.82 -1.96
C ASN A 147 -19.65 1.39 -2.45
N TYR A 148 -18.80 0.62 -1.76
CA TYR A 148 -18.49 -0.75 -2.12
C TYR A 148 -19.28 -1.74 -1.26
N ASN A 149 -19.94 -2.72 -1.92
CA ASN A 149 -20.68 -3.79 -1.25
C ASN A 149 -19.76 -5.00 -1.06
N GLY A 150 -18.99 -5.03 0.00
CA GLY A 150 -18.07 -6.12 0.32
C GLY A 150 -17.08 -5.74 1.41
N ASN A 151 -16.27 -6.69 1.81
CA ASN A 151 -15.23 -6.45 2.81
C ASN A 151 -13.93 -5.92 2.16
N LEU A 152 -12.99 -5.49 2.99
CA LEU A 152 -11.72 -4.92 2.56
C LEU A 152 -10.90 -5.86 1.64
N ILE A 153 -10.88 -7.16 1.94
CA ILE A 153 -10.15 -8.15 1.12
C ILE A 153 -10.79 -8.29 -0.25
N SER A 154 -12.12 -8.37 -0.31
CA SER A 154 -12.84 -8.40 -1.59
C SER A 154 -12.58 -7.13 -2.40
N TYR A 155 -12.54 -5.96 -1.75
CA TYR A 155 -12.20 -4.70 -2.42
C TYR A 155 -10.79 -4.72 -3.03
N ILE A 156 -9.80 -5.20 -2.27
CA ILE A 156 -8.43 -5.33 -2.78
C ILE A 156 -8.39 -6.28 -3.98
N LYS A 157 -9.06 -7.42 -3.90
CA LYS A 157 -9.12 -8.43 -4.94
C LYS A 157 -9.79 -7.90 -6.21
N ASP A 158 -10.97 -7.33 -6.07
CA ASP A 158 -11.86 -7.06 -7.20
C ASP A 158 -11.58 -5.68 -7.84
N GLU A 159 -11.35 -4.65 -7.03
CA GLU A 159 -11.25 -3.28 -7.51
C GLU A 159 -9.79 -2.81 -7.67
N ILE A 160 -8.88 -3.27 -6.82
CA ILE A 160 -7.49 -2.84 -6.86
C ILE A 160 -6.66 -3.73 -7.79
N ILE A 161 -6.59 -5.04 -7.52
CA ILE A 161 -5.79 -5.97 -8.32
C ILE A 161 -6.56 -6.51 -9.54
N LYS A 162 -7.89 -6.38 -9.52
CA LYS A 162 -8.81 -6.84 -10.58
C LYS A 162 -8.70 -8.33 -10.88
N PHE A 163 -8.78 -9.12 -9.82
CA PHE A 163 -8.73 -10.58 -9.87
C PHE A 163 -10.10 -11.25 -9.97
N SER A 164 -11.19 -10.49 -10.08
CA SER A 164 -12.57 -11.01 -10.08
C SER A 164 -12.82 -12.09 -11.14
N GLU A 165 -12.16 -12.00 -12.29
CA GLU A 165 -12.30 -12.96 -13.40
C GLU A 165 -11.30 -14.13 -13.32
N ILE A 166 -10.39 -14.14 -12.34
CA ILE A 166 -9.37 -15.17 -12.21
C ILE A 166 -9.92 -16.34 -11.39
N ALA A 167 -9.81 -17.54 -11.91
CA ALA A 167 -10.15 -18.74 -11.18
C ALA A 167 -9.34 -18.84 -9.86
N GLN A 168 -10.00 -19.21 -8.77
CA GLN A 168 -9.40 -19.34 -7.44
C GLN A 168 -8.76 -18.03 -6.90
N SER A 169 -9.22 -16.86 -7.37
CA SER A 169 -8.66 -15.55 -7.03
C SER A 169 -8.57 -15.29 -5.52
N GLU A 170 -9.54 -15.74 -4.73
CA GLU A 170 -9.52 -15.58 -3.27
C GLU A 170 -8.33 -16.30 -2.63
N ARG A 171 -8.06 -17.52 -3.05
CA ARG A 171 -6.92 -18.31 -2.56
C ARG A 171 -5.59 -17.70 -2.99
N ILE A 172 -5.51 -17.20 -4.21
CA ILE A 172 -4.32 -16.50 -4.71
C ILE A 172 -4.04 -15.27 -3.86
N VAL A 173 -5.03 -14.40 -3.64
CA VAL A 173 -4.88 -13.20 -2.81
C VAL A 173 -4.48 -13.57 -1.39
N GLU A 174 -5.10 -14.60 -0.81
CA GLU A 174 -4.76 -15.06 0.54
C GLU A 174 -3.31 -15.56 0.62
N ARG A 175 -2.84 -16.36 -0.32
CA ARG A 175 -1.44 -16.81 -0.37
C ARG A 175 -0.46 -15.66 -0.55
N LEU A 176 -0.78 -14.74 -1.45
CA LEU A 176 0.04 -13.56 -1.69
C LEU A 176 0.16 -12.68 -0.46
N LEU A 177 -0.94 -12.40 0.23
CA LEU A 177 -0.91 -11.62 1.47
C LEU A 177 -0.15 -12.35 2.59
N ASN A 178 -0.36 -13.67 2.74
CA ASN A 178 0.35 -14.51 3.73
C ASN A 178 1.87 -14.64 3.47
N SER A 179 2.33 -14.38 2.24
CA SER A 179 3.75 -14.52 1.88
C SER A 179 4.65 -13.47 2.53
N GLY A 180 4.08 -12.38 3.07
CA GLY A 180 4.84 -11.25 3.58
C GLY A 180 5.50 -10.39 2.48
N GLN A 181 5.23 -10.68 1.20
CA GLN A 181 5.78 -9.94 0.06
C GLN A 181 5.11 -8.59 -0.16
N PHE A 182 3.98 -8.35 0.50
CA PHE A 182 3.18 -7.15 0.31
C PHE A 182 3.31 -6.16 1.46
N VAL A 183 3.19 -4.88 1.14
CA VAL A 183 2.93 -3.80 2.08
C VAL A 183 1.66 -3.07 1.67
N VAL A 184 0.73 -2.91 2.61
CA VAL A 184 -0.55 -2.26 2.33
C VAL A 184 -0.58 -0.87 2.95
N PHE A 185 -0.85 0.12 2.12
CA PHE A 185 -1.04 1.52 2.51
C PHE A 185 -2.53 1.85 2.54
N PHE A 186 -3.06 2.16 3.70
CA PHE A 186 -4.42 2.66 3.87
C PHE A 186 -4.41 4.18 3.99
N ASP A 187 -5.03 4.87 3.03
CA ASP A 187 -5.13 6.33 3.01
C ASP A 187 -6.58 6.79 3.18
N GLY A 188 -6.80 7.92 3.87
CA GLY A 188 -8.11 8.52 4.02
C GLY A 188 -9.03 7.85 5.06
N TYR A 189 -8.50 7.40 6.21
CA TYR A 189 -9.31 6.80 7.29
C TYR A 189 -10.37 7.75 7.84
N ASP A 190 -10.10 9.05 7.84
CA ASP A 190 -11.03 10.11 8.25
C ASP A 190 -12.16 10.34 7.24
N GLU A 191 -11.98 9.88 5.99
CA GLU A 191 -12.99 9.99 4.91
C GLU A 191 -14.01 8.83 4.91
N ILE A 192 -13.86 7.85 5.80
CA ILE A 192 -14.80 6.72 5.92
C ILE A 192 -16.08 7.20 6.58
N ALA A 193 -17.23 6.86 5.97
CA ALA A 193 -18.54 7.15 6.51
C ALA A 193 -18.78 6.48 7.88
N SER A 194 -19.40 7.20 8.81
CA SER A 194 -19.53 6.77 10.21
C SER A 194 -20.26 5.44 10.38
N ASN A 195 -21.21 5.13 9.48
CA ASN A 195 -22.03 3.91 9.53
C ASN A 195 -21.26 2.62 9.21
N ILE A 196 -20.15 2.69 8.46
CA ILE A 196 -19.33 1.53 8.07
C ILE A 196 -17.94 1.54 8.71
N LYS A 197 -17.58 2.63 9.40
CA LYS A 197 -16.22 2.86 9.93
C LYS A 197 -15.76 1.77 10.89
N GLU A 198 -16.67 1.29 11.74
CA GLU A 198 -16.35 0.21 12.67
C GLU A 198 -16.03 -1.11 11.98
N GLU A 199 -16.80 -1.45 10.93
CA GLU A 199 -16.60 -2.65 10.14
C GLU A 199 -15.27 -2.61 9.40
N ILE A 200 -15.00 -1.50 8.68
CA ILE A 200 -13.71 -1.31 7.99
C ILE A 200 -12.54 -1.34 8.97
N THR A 201 -12.69 -0.76 10.17
CA THR A 201 -11.64 -0.83 11.19
C THR A 201 -11.37 -2.27 11.62
N LYS A 202 -12.41 -3.07 11.82
CA LYS A 202 -12.26 -4.50 12.13
C LYS A 202 -11.55 -5.26 11.00
N ASP A 203 -11.86 -4.92 9.75
CA ASP A 203 -11.22 -5.55 8.60
C ASP A 203 -9.74 -5.16 8.46
N ILE A 204 -9.41 -3.88 8.66
CA ILE A 204 -8.01 -3.43 8.73
C ILE A 204 -7.26 -4.20 9.83
N CYS A 205 -7.86 -4.31 11.03
CA CYS A 205 -7.26 -5.07 12.13
C CYS A 205 -7.08 -6.57 11.81
N LYS A 206 -7.98 -7.19 11.04
CA LYS A 206 -7.82 -8.58 10.59
C LYS A 206 -6.63 -8.70 9.62
N VAL A 207 -6.55 -7.81 8.63
CA VAL A 207 -5.44 -7.78 7.67
C VAL A 207 -4.11 -7.61 8.41
N THR A 208 -4.00 -6.64 9.33
CA THR A 208 -2.75 -6.34 10.03
C THR A 208 -2.33 -7.39 11.07
N LYS A 209 -3.24 -8.23 11.54
CA LYS A 209 -2.92 -9.33 12.48
C LYS A 209 -2.64 -10.64 11.78
N LYS A 210 -3.21 -10.84 10.59
CA LYS A 210 -3.11 -12.09 9.85
C LYS A 210 -1.90 -12.09 8.92
N TYR A 211 -1.53 -10.94 8.41
CA TYR A 211 -0.48 -10.74 7.41
C TYR A 211 0.58 -9.76 7.90
#